data_9828b622e4737dff6ed8b742844e142f
#
_entry.id   9828b622e4737dff6ed8b742844e142f
#
_cell.length_a   1.000
_cell.length_b   1.000
_cell.length_c   1.000
_cell.angle_alpha   90.00
_cell.angle_beta   90.00
_cell.angle_gamma   90.00
#
_symmetry.space_group_name_H-M   'P 1'
#
loop_
_entity.id
_entity.type
_entity.pdbx_description
1 polymer ?
#
loop_
_entity_poly.entity_id
_entity_poly.type
_entity_poly.pdbx_seq_one_letter_code
_entity_poly.pdbx_strand_id
1 'polypeptide(L)'
;MARYTGPACKLCRREGKKLYLKGERCTSGKCALDRRHSAPGQHGANNKKLREYGRQLREKQKTKRYYGVLEKQFKNYYVEAARKPGITGENLLCLLERRLDNVVYRMGFAESHKEARQIVLHEHIELNGKKVNVPSILVKAGDVITVRENFRNSEKCKALIESAQTKSAPKWLEVNKENMSAKVVTLPAREDIDFEFEEQLIVELYSK
;
A
#
# COMPACT_ATOMS: atom_id res chain seq x y z
N MET A 1 -4.10 14.18 7.80
CA MET A 1 -4.85 13.41 6.76
C MET A 1 -5.55 12.21 7.41
N ALA A 2 -6.85 12.05 7.21
CA ALA A 2 -7.64 11.00 7.85
C ALA A 2 -7.22 9.58 7.38
N ARG A 3 -7.34 8.59 8.27
CA ARG A 3 -7.00 7.18 8.00
C ARG A 3 -7.96 6.25 8.72
N TYR A 4 -8.00 4.98 8.32
CA TYR A 4 -8.69 3.94 9.08
C TYR A 4 -7.89 3.56 10.32
N THR A 5 -8.45 3.78 11.51
CA THR A 5 -7.83 3.48 12.81
C THR A 5 -8.35 2.20 13.45
N GLY A 6 -9.40 1.61 12.91
CA GLY A 6 -10.01 0.39 13.43
C GLY A 6 -9.14 -0.87 13.24
N PRO A 7 -9.63 -2.03 13.69
CA PRO A 7 -8.89 -3.29 13.70
C PRO A 7 -8.62 -3.81 12.27
N ALA A 8 -7.34 -3.84 11.88
CA ALA A 8 -6.89 -4.22 10.54
C ALA A 8 -7.29 -5.65 10.12
N CYS A 9 -7.23 -6.62 11.06
CA CYS A 9 -7.57 -8.01 10.76
C CYS A 9 -9.04 -8.22 10.36
N LYS A 10 -9.96 -7.33 10.78
CA LYS A 10 -11.35 -7.36 10.31
C LYS A 10 -11.44 -7.05 8.80
N LEU A 11 -10.52 -6.25 8.27
CA LEU A 11 -10.46 -5.91 6.85
C LEU A 11 -10.08 -7.13 6.01
N CYS A 12 -8.99 -7.84 6.36
CA CYS A 12 -8.57 -9.08 5.69
C CYS A 12 -9.68 -10.14 5.70
N ARG A 13 -10.29 -10.36 6.87
CA ARG A 13 -11.40 -11.33 7.03
C ARG A 13 -12.62 -10.95 6.18
N ARG A 14 -12.90 -9.65 6.01
CA ARG A 14 -14.02 -9.20 5.17
C ARG A 14 -13.76 -9.41 3.69
N GLU A 15 -12.52 -9.27 3.24
CA GLU A 15 -12.13 -9.48 1.84
C GLU A 15 -11.78 -10.97 1.54
N GLY A 16 -11.62 -11.81 2.57
CA GLY A 16 -11.24 -13.21 2.41
C GLY A 16 -9.81 -13.43 1.90
N LYS A 17 -9.01 -12.36 1.80
CA LYS A 17 -7.61 -12.40 1.33
C LYS A 17 -6.67 -11.72 2.33
N LYS A 18 -5.41 -12.17 2.41
CA LYS A 18 -4.37 -11.52 3.22
C LYS A 18 -3.96 -10.19 2.56
N LEU A 19 -4.17 -9.10 3.26
CA LEU A 19 -3.76 -7.75 2.80
C LEU A 19 -2.45 -7.28 3.46
N TYR A 20 -1.79 -8.13 4.23
CA TYR A 20 -0.49 -7.88 4.88
C TYR A 20 -0.40 -6.56 5.67
N LEU A 21 -1.50 -6.16 6.35
CA LEU A 21 -1.64 -4.86 7.00
C LEU A 21 -0.92 -4.76 8.36
N LYS A 22 -0.33 -5.85 8.87
CA LYS A 22 0.34 -5.92 10.17
C LYS A 22 1.76 -6.52 10.12
N GLY A 23 2.42 -6.46 8.97
CA GLY A 23 3.80 -6.93 8.82
C GLY A 23 3.96 -8.40 9.18
N GLU A 24 4.97 -8.74 9.97
CA GLU A 24 5.38 -10.09 10.36
C GLU A 24 4.23 -10.96 10.90
N ARG A 25 3.31 -10.36 11.65
CA ARG A 25 2.14 -11.10 12.14
C ARG A 25 1.28 -11.72 11.02
N CYS A 26 1.31 -11.16 9.81
CA CYS A 26 0.52 -11.65 8.68
C CYS A 26 1.15 -12.88 8.02
N THR A 27 2.46 -13.09 8.19
CA THR A 27 3.22 -14.23 7.69
C THR A 27 3.35 -15.35 8.72
N SER A 28 3.29 -15.00 10.01
CA SER A 28 3.33 -15.98 11.11
C SER A 28 2.00 -16.72 11.28
N GLY A 29 2.01 -17.89 11.95
CA GLY A 29 0.81 -18.66 12.32
C GLY A 29 -0.19 -17.91 13.24
N LYS A 30 0.10 -16.66 13.62
CA LYS A 30 -0.77 -15.81 14.44
C LYS A 30 -1.75 -14.98 13.61
N CYS A 31 -1.83 -15.20 12.28
CA CYS A 31 -2.73 -14.46 11.39
C CYS A 31 -4.21 -14.76 11.73
N ALA A 32 -4.99 -13.68 11.87
CA ALA A 32 -6.42 -13.83 12.23
C ALA A 32 -7.27 -14.40 11.10
N LEU A 33 -6.84 -14.29 9.84
CA LEU A 33 -7.53 -14.89 8.70
C LEU A 33 -7.36 -16.41 8.71
N ASP A 34 -6.15 -16.90 9.00
CA ASP A 34 -5.85 -18.33 9.06
C ASP A 34 -6.60 -19.03 10.21
N ARG A 35 -6.83 -18.31 11.31
CA ARG A 35 -7.60 -18.83 12.46
C ARG A 35 -9.12 -18.75 12.27
N ARG A 36 -9.62 -17.78 11.53
CA ARG A 36 -11.05 -17.50 11.35
C ARG A 36 -11.31 -17.04 9.93
N HIS A 37 -11.70 -17.93 9.05
CA HIS A 37 -12.00 -17.63 7.63
C HIS A 37 -13.29 -16.84 7.44
N SER A 38 -14.22 -16.87 8.42
CA SER A 38 -15.49 -16.15 8.30
C SER A 38 -15.32 -14.63 8.37
N ALA A 39 -16.14 -13.91 7.61
CA ALA A 39 -16.20 -12.45 7.66
C ALA A 39 -16.58 -11.98 9.09
N PRO A 40 -16.17 -10.75 9.50
CA PRO A 40 -16.51 -10.24 10.82
C PRO A 40 -18.00 -9.88 10.91
N GLY A 41 -18.59 -10.06 12.09
CA GLY A 41 -19.99 -9.74 12.40
C GLY A 41 -20.85 -10.98 12.58
N GLN A 42 -22.10 -10.77 13.05
CA GLN A 42 -23.05 -11.84 13.37
C GLN A 42 -23.35 -12.73 12.16
N HIS A 43 -23.48 -12.14 10.96
CA HIS A 43 -23.80 -12.85 9.72
C HIS A 43 -22.55 -13.24 8.91
N GLY A 44 -21.36 -13.19 9.50
CA GLY A 44 -20.10 -13.47 8.82
C GLY A 44 -19.94 -14.90 8.28
N ALA A 45 -20.67 -15.86 8.83
CA ALA A 45 -20.67 -17.26 8.38
C ALA A 45 -21.58 -17.50 7.16
N ASN A 46 -22.46 -16.57 6.80
CA ASN A 46 -23.36 -16.71 5.65
C ASN A 46 -22.61 -16.56 4.32
N ASN A 47 -22.42 -17.66 3.62
CA ASN A 47 -21.79 -17.72 2.30
C ASN A 47 -22.79 -17.47 1.16
N LYS A 48 -23.43 -16.30 1.13
CA LYS A 48 -24.26 -15.93 -0.01
C LYS A 48 -23.38 -15.66 -1.23
N LYS A 49 -23.74 -16.22 -2.39
CA LYS A 49 -23.08 -15.93 -3.67
C LYS A 49 -23.12 -14.42 -3.95
N LEU A 50 -21.97 -13.82 -4.14
CA LEU A 50 -21.87 -12.42 -4.49
C LEU A 50 -22.40 -12.19 -5.91
N ARG A 51 -23.32 -11.25 -6.07
CA ARG A 51 -23.76 -10.73 -7.35
C ARG A 51 -22.68 -9.83 -7.95
N GLU A 52 -22.80 -9.49 -9.21
CA GLU A 52 -21.85 -8.69 -9.98
C GLU A 52 -21.42 -7.40 -9.25
N TYR A 53 -22.38 -6.58 -8.86
CA TYR A 53 -22.12 -5.38 -8.05
C TYR A 53 -21.32 -5.68 -6.78
N GLY A 54 -21.65 -6.78 -6.10
CA GLY A 54 -20.95 -7.19 -4.87
C GLY A 54 -19.49 -7.54 -5.13
N ARG A 55 -19.17 -8.19 -6.26
CA ARG A 55 -17.79 -8.52 -6.68
C ARG A 55 -17.01 -7.24 -6.96
N GLN A 56 -17.55 -6.35 -7.78
CA GLN A 56 -16.97 -5.04 -8.11
C GLN A 56 -16.69 -4.22 -6.85
N LEU A 57 -17.66 -4.15 -5.94
CA LEU A 57 -17.51 -3.45 -4.67
C LEU A 57 -16.41 -4.05 -3.79
N ARG A 58 -16.33 -5.40 -3.70
CA ARG A 58 -15.28 -6.07 -2.90
C ARG A 58 -13.90 -5.80 -3.48
N GLU A 59 -13.74 -5.84 -4.78
CA GLU A 59 -12.47 -5.56 -5.43
C GLU A 59 -11.99 -4.14 -5.17
N LYS A 60 -12.89 -3.15 -5.34
CA LYS A 60 -12.59 -1.77 -4.97
C LYS A 60 -12.18 -1.63 -3.50
N GLN A 61 -12.94 -2.26 -2.58
CA GLN A 61 -12.65 -2.19 -1.15
C GLN A 61 -11.35 -2.89 -0.79
N LYS A 62 -11.00 -4.00 -1.44
CA LYS A 62 -9.74 -4.72 -1.28
C LYS A 62 -8.57 -3.80 -1.63
N THR A 63 -8.58 -3.21 -2.82
CA THR A 63 -7.53 -2.31 -3.31
C THR A 63 -7.38 -1.08 -2.40
N LYS A 64 -8.48 -0.41 -2.08
CA LYS A 64 -8.50 0.75 -1.18
C LYS A 64 -7.90 0.43 0.19
N ARG A 65 -8.21 -0.74 0.74
CA ARG A 65 -7.75 -1.19 2.08
C ARG A 65 -6.29 -1.59 2.08
N TYR A 66 -5.82 -2.18 0.99
CA TYR A 66 -4.42 -2.54 0.80
C TYR A 66 -3.53 -1.30 0.90
N TYR A 67 -3.82 -0.25 0.12
CA TYR A 67 -3.08 1.01 0.14
C TYR A 67 -3.44 1.95 1.31
N GLY A 68 -4.40 1.58 2.16
CA GLY A 68 -4.81 2.38 3.31
C GLY A 68 -5.44 3.74 2.96
N VAL A 69 -6.01 3.88 1.77
CA VAL A 69 -6.63 5.11 1.26
C VAL A 69 -8.12 5.17 1.64
N LEU A 70 -8.66 6.36 1.92
CA LEU A 70 -10.09 6.58 2.15
C LEU A 70 -10.85 6.79 0.83
N GLU A 71 -12.18 6.59 0.87
CA GLU A 71 -13.05 6.56 -0.31
C GLU A 71 -12.93 7.82 -1.18
N LYS A 72 -13.02 9.00 -0.58
CA LYS A 72 -12.94 10.27 -1.31
C LYS A 72 -11.61 10.39 -2.08
N GLN A 73 -10.50 10.06 -1.43
CA GLN A 73 -9.19 10.15 -2.06
C GLN A 73 -9.00 9.06 -3.13
N PHE A 74 -9.53 7.85 -2.90
CA PHE A 74 -9.48 6.78 -3.90
C PHE A 74 -10.27 7.16 -5.16
N LYS A 75 -11.47 7.75 -5.00
CA LYS A 75 -12.26 8.27 -6.12
C LYS A 75 -11.52 9.37 -6.88
N ASN A 76 -10.80 10.26 -6.18
CA ASN A 76 -10.00 11.29 -6.84
C ASN A 76 -8.88 10.67 -7.71
N TYR A 77 -8.19 9.63 -7.21
CA TYR A 77 -7.21 8.90 -8.03
C TYR A 77 -7.84 8.22 -9.24
N TYR A 78 -9.04 7.66 -9.10
CA TYR A 78 -9.76 7.10 -10.23
C TYR A 78 -10.08 8.16 -11.29
N VAL A 79 -10.60 9.30 -10.88
CA VAL A 79 -10.89 10.42 -11.82
C VAL A 79 -9.62 10.92 -12.51
N GLU A 80 -8.51 11.01 -11.78
CA GLU A 80 -7.21 11.38 -12.36
C GLU A 80 -6.73 10.30 -13.35
N ALA A 81 -6.85 9.02 -13.00
CA ALA A 81 -6.46 7.90 -13.85
C ALA A 81 -7.27 7.86 -15.16
N ALA A 82 -8.58 8.13 -15.09
CA ALA A 82 -9.46 8.14 -16.25
C ALA A 82 -9.17 9.28 -17.24
N ARG A 83 -8.51 10.36 -16.78
CA ARG A 83 -8.09 11.48 -17.64
C ARG A 83 -6.78 11.22 -18.38
N LYS A 84 -5.99 10.23 -17.93
CA LYS A 84 -4.70 9.90 -18.54
C LYS A 84 -4.91 8.96 -19.71
N PRO A 85 -4.08 9.07 -20.76
CA PRO A 85 -4.12 8.12 -21.87
C PRO A 85 -3.75 6.70 -21.39
N GLY A 86 -4.26 5.67 -22.05
CA GLY A 86 -4.01 4.27 -21.72
C GLY A 86 -5.13 3.62 -20.90
N ILE A 87 -4.83 2.48 -20.30
CA ILE A 87 -5.80 1.67 -19.55
C ILE A 87 -6.03 2.29 -18.18
N THR A 88 -7.27 2.72 -17.91
CA THR A 88 -7.63 3.43 -16.66
C THR A 88 -7.28 2.63 -15.40
N GLY A 89 -7.47 1.31 -15.42
CA GLY A 89 -7.14 0.45 -14.28
C GLY A 89 -5.65 0.44 -13.95
N GLU A 90 -4.80 0.31 -14.95
CA GLU A 90 -3.34 0.36 -14.80
C GLU A 90 -2.87 1.74 -14.32
N ASN A 91 -3.41 2.81 -14.91
CA ASN A 91 -3.14 4.18 -14.48
C ASN A 91 -3.50 4.40 -13.01
N LEU A 92 -4.64 3.85 -12.55
CA LEU A 92 -5.06 3.91 -11.15
C LEU A 92 -4.06 3.22 -10.22
N LEU A 93 -3.64 2.01 -10.57
CA LEU A 93 -2.67 1.26 -9.77
C LEU A 93 -1.31 1.95 -9.76
N CYS A 94 -0.85 2.46 -10.90
CA CYS A 94 0.37 3.26 -10.98
C CYS A 94 0.33 4.50 -10.06
N LEU A 95 -0.79 5.25 -10.03
CA LEU A 95 -0.95 6.38 -9.12
C LEU A 95 -0.91 5.96 -7.65
N LEU A 96 -1.49 4.81 -7.30
CA LEU A 96 -1.47 4.28 -5.94
C LEU A 96 -0.07 3.81 -5.52
N GLU A 97 0.67 3.18 -6.44
CA GLU A 97 2.06 2.75 -6.19
C GLU A 97 3.02 3.93 -6.01
N ARG A 98 2.82 5.02 -6.75
CA ARG A 98 3.64 6.23 -6.67
C ARG A 98 3.49 7.03 -5.38
N ARG A 99 2.56 6.69 -4.51
CA ARG A 99 2.40 7.39 -3.22
C ARG A 99 3.61 7.20 -2.33
N LEU A 100 4.08 8.27 -1.71
CA LEU A 100 5.28 8.24 -0.87
C LEU A 100 5.18 7.22 0.27
N ASP A 101 3.99 7.09 0.91
CA ASP A 101 3.79 6.08 1.96
C ASP A 101 3.92 4.64 1.42
N ASN A 102 3.47 4.38 0.20
CA ASN A 102 3.63 3.08 -0.43
C ASN A 102 5.09 2.86 -0.89
N VAL A 103 5.74 3.89 -1.46
CA VAL A 103 7.14 3.77 -1.88
C VAL A 103 8.05 3.41 -0.70
N VAL A 104 7.89 4.05 0.46
CA VAL A 104 8.64 3.71 1.68
C VAL A 104 8.41 2.24 2.10
N TYR A 105 7.19 1.73 1.93
CA TYR A 105 6.90 0.30 2.15
C TYR A 105 7.61 -0.59 1.13
N ARG A 106 7.59 -0.23 -0.17
CA ARG A 106 8.24 -0.98 -1.25
C ARG A 106 9.77 -0.98 -1.16
N MET A 107 10.35 0.07 -0.62
CA MET A 107 11.78 0.15 -0.28
C MET A 107 12.20 -0.84 0.82
N GLY A 108 11.23 -1.42 1.54
CA GLY A 108 11.48 -2.32 2.66
C GLY A 108 11.70 -1.61 4.00
N PHE A 109 11.64 -0.29 4.07
CA PHE A 109 11.91 0.51 5.28
C PHE A 109 10.72 0.56 6.25
N ALA A 110 9.72 -0.26 6.02
CA ALA A 110 8.62 -0.51 6.93
C ALA A 110 8.10 -1.94 6.76
N GLU A 111 7.55 -2.51 7.81
CA GLU A 111 6.92 -3.83 7.76
C GLU A 111 5.51 -3.81 7.19
N SER A 112 4.85 -2.66 7.24
CA SER A 112 3.48 -2.49 6.77
C SER A 112 3.23 -1.09 6.22
N HIS A 113 2.22 -0.95 5.34
CA HIS A 113 1.79 0.35 4.82
C HIS A 113 1.40 1.35 5.92
N LYS A 114 0.87 0.86 7.04
CA LYS A 114 0.52 1.73 8.19
C LYS A 114 1.76 2.30 8.87
N GLU A 115 2.79 1.50 9.00
CA GLU A 115 4.06 1.92 9.55
C GLU A 115 4.79 2.86 8.62
N ALA A 116 4.89 2.53 7.33
CA ALA A 116 5.46 3.40 6.32
C ALA A 116 4.81 4.80 6.34
N ARG A 117 3.49 4.82 6.39
CA ARG A 117 2.74 6.07 6.51
C ARG A 117 3.08 6.84 7.79
N GLN A 118 3.29 6.16 8.92
CA GLN A 118 3.66 6.80 10.18
C GLN A 118 5.07 7.37 10.12
N ILE A 119 6.01 6.66 9.52
CA ILE A 119 7.40 7.12 9.30
C ILE A 119 7.39 8.43 8.50
N VAL A 120 6.60 8.51 7.42
CA VAL A 120 6.46 9.75 6.64
C VAL A 120 5.82 10.86 7.46
N LEU A 121 4.72 10.60 8.19
CA LEU A 121 4.02 11.60 8.98
C LEU A 121 4.88 12.19 10.11
N HIS A 122 5.82 11.40 10.63
CA HIS A 122 6.75 11.84 11.67
C HIS A 122 8.01 12.53 11.12
N GLU A 123 8.00 12.88 9.83
CA GLU A 123 9.09 13.60 9.14
C GLU A 123 10.45 12.86 9.19
N HIS A 124 10.41 11.52 9.18
CA HIS A 124 11.63 10.71 9.15
C HIS A 124 12.17 10.49 7.73
N ILE A 125 11.46 10.97 6.71
CA ILE A 125 11.80 10.84 5.30
C ILE A 125 12.10 12.21 4.69
N GLU A 126 13.09 12.24 3.82
CA GLU A 126 13.40 13.35 2.92
C GLU A 126 13.16 12.93 1.48
N LEU A 127 12.62 13.86 0.71
CA LEU A 127 12.45 13.76 -0.73
C LEU A 127 13.29 14.83 -1.39
N ASN A 128 14.29 14.43 -2.19
CA ASN A 128 15.23 15.34 -2.84
C ASN A 128 15.90 16.32 -1.84
N GLY A 129 16.32 15.81 -0.68
CA GLY A 129 16.97 16.61 0.37
C GLY A 129 16.02 17.50 1.19
N LYS A 130 14.71 17.44 0.95
CA LYS A 130 13.71 18.20 1.72
C LYS A 130 12.89 17.28 2.59
N LYS A 131 12.73 17.62 3.88
CA LYS A 131 11.88 16.86 4.79
C LYS A 131 10.42 16.92 4.36
N VAL A 132 9.73 15.78 4.44
CA VAL A 132 8.35 15.66 4.01
C VAL A 132 7.50 14.94 5.06
N ASN A 133 6.25 15.40 5.23
CA ASN A 133 5.27 14.82 6.16
C ASN A 133 3.93 14.48 5.49
N VAL A 134 3.86 14.57 4.17
CA VAL A 134 2.63 14.31 3.41
C VAL A 134 2.72 12.94 2.71
N PRO A 135 2.03 11.90 3.23
CA PRO A 135 2.13 10.54 2.68
C PRO A 135 1.56 10.36 1.27
N SER A 136 0.75 11.30 0.80
CA SER A 136 0.11 11.24 -0.52
C SER A 136 0.90 11.92 -1.64
N ILE A 137 2.11 12.38 -1.39
CA ILE A 137 2.99 12.89 -2.45
C ILE A 137 3.18 11.79 -3.48
N LEU A 138 3.04 12.14 -4.76
CA LEU A 138 3.30 11.24 -5.88
C LEU A 138 4.74 11.45 -6.34
N VAL A 139 5.55 10.42 -6.17
CA VAL A 139 6.95 10.44 -6.64
C VAL A 139 7.02 10.42 -8.17
N LYS A 140 8.11 10.96 -8.70
CA LYS A 140 8.42 11.01 -10.13
C LYS A 140 9.70 10.21 -10.41
N ALA A 141 9.91 9.84 -11.65
CA ALA A 141 11.19 9.29 -12.08
C ALA A 141 12.29 10.31 -11.80
N GLY A 142 13.41 9.85 -11.26
CA GLY A 142 14.55 10.68 -10.84
C GLY A 142 14.49 11.15 -9.39
N ASP A 143 13.36 11.02 -8.69
CA ASP A 143 13.27 11.41 -7.28
C ASP A 143 14.15 10.52 -6.39
N VAL A 144 14.83 11.14 -5.43
CA VAL A 144 15.65 10.47 -4.41
C VAL A 144 14.96 10.58 -3.07
N ILE A 145 14.77 9.44 -2.43
CA ILE A 145 14.10 9.31 -1.12
C ILE A 145 15.15 8.83 -0.13
N THR A 146 15.32 9.54 0.98
CA THR A 146 16.31 9.21 2.01
C THR A 146 15.67 9.18 3.38
N VAL A 147 16.19 8.34 4.25
CA VAL A 147 15.83 8.33 5.67
C VAL A 147 16.72 9.31 6.41
N ARG A 148 16.14 10.18 7.23
CA ARG A 148 16.86 11.20 8.00
C ARG A 148 17.81 10.58 9.03
N GLU A 149 18.95 11.22 9.25
CA GLU A 149 20.00 10.76 10.17
C GLU A 149 19.47 10.55 11.61
N ASN A 150 18.65 11.47 12.10
CA ASN A 150 18.08 11.37 13.45
C ASN A 150 17.27 10.08 13.64
N PHE A 151 16.61 9.58 12.58
CA PHE A 151 15.86 8.33 12.65
C PHE A 151 16.75 7.11 12.42
N ARG A 152 17.80 7.21 11.57
CA ARG A 152 18.75 6.12 11.32
C ARG A 152 19.39 5.58 12.57
N ASN A 153 19.73 6.47 13.53
CA ASN A 153 20.40 6.12 14.77
C ASN A 153 19.48 5.43 15.78
N SER A 154 18.17 5.39 15.53
CA SER A 154 17.21 4.75 16.43
C SER A 154 17.29 3.21 16.35
N GLU A 155 17.09 2.54 17.50
CA GLU A 155 17.01 1.07 17.57
C GLU A 155 15.96 0.50 16.62
N LYS A 156 14.83 1.19 16.51
CA LYS A 156 13.77 0.81 15.59
C LYS A 156 14.23 0.79 14.13
N CYS A 157 15.03 1.77 13.73
CA CYS A 157 15.55 1.84 12.38
C CYS A 157 16.55 0.71 12.11
N LYS A 158 17.40 0.38 13.07
CA LYS A 158 18.34 -0.75 12.96
C LYS A 158 17.59 -2.08 12.74
N ALA A 159 16.54 -2.35 13.50
CA ALA A 159 15.71 -3.53 13.31
C ALA A 159 15.01 -3.56 11.92
N LEU A 160 14.59 -2.38 11.41
CA LEU A 160 14.01 -2.27 10.08
C LEU A 160 15.05 -2.54 8.97
N ILE A 161 16.31 -2.13 9.15
CA ILE A 161 17.40 -2.44 8.21
C ILE A 161 17.61 -3.95 8.11
N GLU A 162 17.68 -4.64 9.24
CA GLU A 162 17.82 -6.10 9.28
C GLU A 162 16.66 -6.78 8.54
N SER A 163 15.43 -6.37 8.81
CA SER A 163 14.26 -6.92 8.14
C SER A 163 14.20 -6.56 6.64
N ALA A 164 14.77 -5.43 6.24
CA ALA A 164 14.83 -5.00 4.84
C ALA A 164 15.83 -5.80 4.01
N GLN A 165 16.85 -6.40 4.63
CA GLN A 165 17.84 -7.23 3.91
C GLN A 165 17.20 -8.43 3.21
N THR A 166 16.16 -9.00 3.81
CA THR A 166 15.43 -10.16 3.26
C THR A 166 14.39 -9.81 2.20
N LYS A 167 14.03 -8.54 2.07
CA LYS A 167 13.01 -8.09 1.11
C LYS A 167 13.66 -7.69 -0.22
N SER A 168 13.08 -8.16 -1.32
CA SER A 168 13.42 -7.68 -2.67
C SER A 168 12.73 -6.36 -2.96
N ALA A 169 13.48 -5.42 -3.52
CA ALA A 169 12.89 -4.18 -4.03
C ALA A 169 12.32 -4.40 -5.45
N PRO A 170 11.24 -3.73 -5.83
CA PRO A 170 10.72 -3.79 -7.20
C PRO A 170 11.70 -3.14 -8.18
N LYS A 171 11.66 -3.55 -9.46
CA LYS A 171 12.62 -3.15 -10.50
C LYS A 171 12.65 -1.64 -10.78
N TRP A 172 11.57 -0.93 -10.53
CA TRP A 172 11.45 0.51 -10.75
C TRP A 172 12.11 1.37 -9.65
N LEU A 173 12.60 0.73 -8.55
CA LEU A 173 13.31 1.37 -7.45
C LEU A 173 14.73 0.81 -7.32
N GLU A 174 15.71 1.69 -7.34
CA GLU A 174 17.09 1.38 -6.97
C GLU A 174 17.27 1.71 -5.48
N VAL A 175 17.36 0.66 -4.65
CA VAL A 175 17.41 0.78 -3.19
C VAL A 175 18.81 0.52 -2.67
N ASN A 176 19.41 1.53 -2.01
CA ASN A 176 20.61 1.36 -1.23
C ASN A 176 20.22 1.13 0.24
N LYS A 177 20.35 -0.13 0.68
CA LYS A 177 19.95 -0.54 2.03
C LYS A 177 20.89 -0.01 3.12
N GLU A 178 22.18 0.16 2.81
CA GLU A 178 23.19 0.66 3.74
C GLU A 178 22.93 2.13 4.09
N ASN A 179 22.72 2.95 3.08
CA ASN A 179 22.43 4.38 3.24
C ASN A 179 20.95 4.69 3.49
N MET A 180 20.09 3.66 3.56
CA MET A 180 18.64 3.83 3.66
C MET A 180 18.09 4.88 2.68
N SER A 181 18.51 4.75 1.43
CA SER A 181 18.09 5.65 0.36
C SER A 181 17.55 4.85 -0.82
N ALA A 182 16.70 5.44 -1.61
CA ALA A 182 16.26 4.86 -2.86
C ALA A 182 16.08 5.95 -3.91
N LYS A 183 16.33 5.57 -5.15
CA LYS A 183 16.09 6.37 -6.34
C LYS A 183 14.97 5.75 -7.16
N VAL A 184 14.04 6.57 -7.60
CA VAL A 184 13.00 6.15 -8.54
C VAL A 184 13.60 6.16 -9.95
N VAL A 185 13.81 4.98 -10.54
CA VAL A 185 14.41 4.87 -11.89
C VAL A 185 13.35 5.12 -12.95
N THR A 186 12.24 4.40 -12.88
CA THR A 186 11.10 4.50 -13.80
C THR A 186 9.80 4.63 -13.02
N LEU A 187 8.71 4.90 -13.69
CA LEU A 187 7.39 4.80 -13.05
C LEU A 187 6.97 3.33 -12.97
N PRO A 188 6.23 2.93 -11.91
CA PRO A 188 5.78 1.55 -11.76
C PRO A 188 4.82 1.15 -12.88
N ALA A 189 5.06 -0.01 -13.48
CA ALA A 189 4.15 -0.66 -14.42
C ALA A 189 3.22 -1.66 -13.70
N ARG A 190 2.22 -2.19 -14.42
CA ARG A 190 1.30 -3.21 -13.86
C ARG A 190 2.04 -4.47 -13.41
N GLU A 191 3.07 -4.84 -14.14
CA GLU A 191 3.89 -6.04 -13.88
C GLU A 191 4.72 -5.93 -12.59
N ASP A 192 5.02 -4.72 -12.13
CA ASP A 192 5.78 -4.47 -10.90
C ASP A 192 4.94 -4.62 -9.63
N ILE A 193 3.63 -4.85 -9.77
CA ILE A 193 2.69 -4.94 -8.65
C ILE A 193 2.44 -6.40 -8.30
N ASP A 194 3.04 -6.86 -7.20
CA ASP A 194 2.98 -8.26 -6.76
C ASP A 194 1.60 -8.72 -6.30
N PHE A 195 0.70 -7.78 -5.99
CA PHE A 195 -0.62 -8.10 -5.47
C PHE A 195 -1.65 -8.22 -6.59
N GLU A 196 -2.44 -9.31 -6.55
CA GLU A 196 -3.48 -9.57 -7.54
C GLU A 196 -4.69 -8.65 -7.33
N PHE A 197 -4.81 -7.65 -8.18
CA PHE A 197 -5.99 -6.81 -8.30
C PHE A 197 -6.70 -7.08 -9.62
N GLU A 198 -8.03 -7.15 -9.57
CA GLU A 198 -8.91 -7.16 -10.76
C GLU A 198 -9.35 -5.71 -11.02
N GLU A 199 -8.43 -4.89 -11.53
CA GLU A 199 -8.63 -3.45 -11.74
C GLU A 199 -9.81 -3.13 -12.67
N GLN A 200 -10.14 -4.02 -13.61
CA GLN A 200 -11.28 -3.87 -14.51
C GLN A 200 -12.60 -3.79 -13.74
N LEU A 201 -12.79 -4.61 -12.70
CA LEU A 201 -13.99 -4.57 -11.85
C LEU A 201 -14.15 -3.24 -11.12
N ILE A 202 -13.02 -2.59 -10.79
CA ILE A 202 -13.03 -1.26 -10.17
C ILE A 202 -13.48 -0.20 -11.17
N VAL A 203 -12.97 -0.27 -12.39
CA VAL A 203 -13.36 0.63 -13.49
C VAL A 203 -14.84 0.50 -13.78
N GLU A 204 -15.35 -0.73 -13.94
CA GLU A 204 -16.75 -1.01 -14.16
C GLU A 204 -17.67 -0.48 -13.05
N LEU A 205 -17.22 -0.57 -11.79
CA LEU A 205 -17.99 -0.04 -10.65
C LEU A 205 -18.16 1.47 -10.71
N TYR A 206 -17.13 2.20 -11.13
CA TYR A 206 -17.17 3.66 -11.17
C TYR A 206 -17.72 4.23 -12.48
N SER A 207 -17.86 3.39 -13.52
CA SER A 207 -18.45 3.76 -14.82
C SER A 207 -19.97 3.70 -14.84
N LYS A 208 -20.60 3.21 -13.76
CA LYS A 208 -22.07 3.09 -13.61
C LYS A 208 -22.71 4.36 -13.18
#